data_b26b773962bd347045d52e7ff9daa5d8
#
_entry.id   b26b773962bd347045d52e7ff9daa5d8
#
_cell.length_a   1.000
_cell.length_b   1.000
_cell.length_c   1.000
_cell.angle_alpha   90.00
_cell.angle_beta   90.00
_cell.angle_gamma   90.00
#
_symmetry.space_group_name_H-M   'P 1'
#
loop_
_entity.id
_entity.type
_entity.pdbx_description
1 polymer ?
#
loop_
_entity_poly.entity_id
_entity_poly.type
_entity_poly.pdbx_seq_one_letter_code
_entity_poly.pdbx_strand_id
1 'polypeptide(L)'
;CPSSRVQENMLGLALTQNYDLVKKCLFELINYKHEVSVKCRLGLGMNEDKNYIFSYLNLFKDIGIKKVFIHCRNGVLNLDTKKNRTIPQINYELFLECSKKFPEMELIPNGEVNDLETFNSFKSKNINKYMIGRQFAKDALFLEKLKLEKINDKTSLVLDSIKELDNYKYLNIN
;
A
#
# COMPACT_ATOMS: atom_id res chain seq x y z
N CYS A 1 8.29 -5.34 5.23
CA CYS A 1 9.49 -5.12 4.42
C CYS A 1 10.25 -6.45 4.25
N PRO A 2 10.58 -6.87 3.03
CA PRO A 2 11.31 -8.11 2.77
C PRO A 2 12.83 -7.89 2.62
N SER A 3 13.43 -6.86 3.21
CA SER A 3 14.87 -6.65 3.15
C SER A 3 15.59 -7.60 4.10
N SER A 4 16.80 -8.08 3.73
CA SER A 4 17.60 -9.00 4.55
C SER A 4 17.85 -8.45 5.96
N ARG A 5 18.33 -7.22 6.07
CA ARG A 5 18.56 -6.55 7.34
C ARG A 5 17.34 -6.51 8.27
N VAL A 6 16.14 -6.38 7.71
CA VAL A 6 14.88 -6.35 8.47
C VAL A 6 14.50 -7.77 8.87
N GLN A 7 14.67 -8.74 7.98
CA GLN A 7 14.37 -10.15 8.24
C GLN A 7 15.29 -10.76 9.30
N GLU A 8 16.57 -10.46 9.27
CA GLU A 8 17.57 -10.91 10.27
C GLU A 8 17.19 -10.50 11.69
N ASN A 9 16.52 -9.38 11.84
CA ASN A 9 15.99 -8.90 13.13
C ASN A 9 14.53 -9.34 13.39
N MET A 10 14.02 -10.32 12.67
CA MET A 10 12.65 -10.82 12.79
C MET A 10 11.58 -9.72 12.67
N LEU A 11 11.85 -8.67 11.90
CA LEU A 11 10.95 -7.55 11.66
C LEU A 11 10.33 -7.61 10.25
N GLY A 12 9.39 -6.72 9.97
CA GLY A 12 8.73 -6.60 8.68
C GLY A 12 8.03 -7.89 8.25
N LEU A 13 8.42 -8.46 7.09
CA LEU A 13 7.79 -9.68 6.59
C LEU A 13 8.06 -10.90 7.49
N ALA A 14 9.27 -11.01 8.08
CA ALA A 14 9.62 -12.10 8.97
C ALA A 14 8.78 -12.10 10.25
N LEU A 15 8.41 -10.92 10.76
CA LEU A 15 7.53 -10.79 11.93
C LEU A 15 6.19 -11.49 11.74
N THR A 16 5.69 -11.55 10.50
CA THR A 16 4.39 -12.20 10.22
C THR A 16 4.41 -13.72 10.39
N GLN A 17 5.56 -14.34 10.66
CA GLN A 17 5.63 -15.75 11.05
C GLN A 17 5.25 -15.96 12.54
N ASN A 18 5.21 -14.89 13.31
CA ASN A 18 4.82 -14.91 14.73
C ASN A 18 3.54 -14.11 14.95
N TYR A 19 2.42 -14.77 14.74
CA TYR A 19 1.08 -14.18 14.88
C TYR A 19 0.84 -13.54 16.24
N ASP A 20 1.23 -14.23 17.32
CA ASP A 20 1.01 -13.74 18.69
C ASP A 20 1.85 -12.49 18.98
N LEU A 21 3.06 -12.43 18.45
CA LEU A 21 3.90 -11.24 18.60
C LEU A 21 3.32 -10.05 17.83
N VAL A 22 2.82 -10.26 16.60
CA VAL A 22 2.11 -9.23 15.84
C VAL A 22 0.92 -8.71 16.64
N LYS A 23 0.11 -9.63 17.20
CA LYS A 23 -1.05 -9.28 18.03
C LYS A 23 -0.64 -8.42 19.22
N LYS A 24 0.37 -8.83 19.98
CA LYS A 24 0.89 -8.07 21.14
C LYS A 24 1.37 -6.68 20.72
N CYS A 25 2.17 -6.57 19.67
CA CYS A 25 2.68 -5.27 19.21
C CYS A 25 1.55 -4.31 18.83
N LEU A 26 0.56 -4.80 18.10
CA LEU A 26 -0.57 -3.97 17.65
C LEU A 26 -1.46 -3.57 18.84
N PHE A 27 -1.69 -4.47 19.78
CA PHE A 27 -2.46 -4.18 20.99
C PHE A 27 -1.81 -3.07 21.82
N GLU A 28 -0.49 -3.13 22.04
CA GLU A 28 0.25 -2.08 22.72
C GLU A 28 0.15 -0.73 21.99
N LEU A 29 0.30 -0.72 20.65
CA LEU A 29 0.21 0.50 19.88
C LEU A 29 -1.17 1.18 19.99
N ILE A 30 -2.25 0.39 19.98
CA ILE A 30 -3.62 0.90 20.12
C ILE A 30 -3.86 1.48 21.50
N ASN A 31 -3.29 0.89 22.56
CA ASN A 31 -3.41 1.38 23.92
C ASN A 31 -2.85 2.78 24.14
N TYR A 32 -1.94 3.23 23.28
CA TYR A 32 -1.44 4.63 23.29
C TYR A 32 -2.45 5.66 22.75
N LYS A 33 -3.68 5.25 22.42
CA LYS A 33 -4.78 6.13 21.95
C LYS A 33 -4.48 6.87 20.64
N HIS A 34 -3.59 6.36 19.81
CA HIS A 34 -3.33 6.87 18.47
C HIS A 34 -4.09 6.06 17.42
N GLU A 35 -4.42 6.71 16.31
CA GLU A 35 -4.93 5.98 15.15
C GLU A 35 -3.82 5.09 14.59
N VAL A 36 -4.04 3.78 14.61
CA VAL A 36 -3.09 2.79 14.11
C VAL A 36 -3.58 2.27 12.76
N SER A 37 -2.72 2.31 11.77
CA SER A 37 -2.93 1.64 10.49
C SER A 37 -1.84 0.60 10.25
N VAL A 38 -2.18 -0.46 9.53
CA VAL A 38 -1.22 -1.53 9.20
C VAL A 38 -0.87 -1.49 7.73
N LYS A 39 0.41 -1.67 7.40
CA LYS A 39 0.85 -1.95 6.03
C LYS A 39 1.40 -3.35 5.95
N CYS A 40 0.75 -4.21 5.16
CA CYS A 40 1.12 -5.62 4.99
C CYS A 40 1.19 -6.05 3.53
N ARG A 41 1.44 -7.35 3.31
CA ARG A 41 1.35 -8.04 2.02
C ARG A 41 0.20 -9.04 2.05
N LEU A 42 -0.22 -9.53 0.87
CA LEU A 42 -1.29 -10.53 0.76
C LEU A 42 -0.93 -11.88 1.37
N GLY A 43 0.34 -12.23 1.36
CA GLY A 43 0.75 -13.55 1.82
C GLY A 43 2.26 -13.66 2.04
N LEU A 44 2.66 -14.84 2.47
CA LEU A 44 4.04 -15.26 2.69
C LEU A 44 4.36 -16.46 1.79
N GLY A 45 5.49 -16.38 1.06
CA GLY A 45 5.96 -17.42 0.14
C GLY A 45 5.47 -17.23 -1.30
N MET A 46 5.77 -18.24 -2.13
CA MET A 46 5.49 -18.20 -3.57
C MET A 46 4.03 -18.52 -3.90
N ASN A 47 3.40 -19.35 -3.10
CA ASN A 47 2.03 -19.82 -3.35
C ASN A 47 1.01 -18.89 -2.70
N GLU A 48 -0.16 -18.81 -3.32
CA GLU A 48 -1.30 -18.12 -2.74
C GLU A 48 -1.86 -18.93 -1.56
N ASP A 49 -2.07 -18.24 -0.44
CA ASP A 49 -2.79 -18.76 0.71
C ASP A 49 -3.77 -17.67 1.22
N LYS A 50 -5.03 -17.81 0.84
CA LYS A 50 -6.09 -16.89 1.25
C LYS A 50 -6.29 -16.88 2.78
N ASN A 51 -6.08 -18.02 3.43
CA ASN A 51 -6.27 -18.13 4.88
C ASN A 51 -5.26 -17.26 5.62
N TYR A 52 -4.05 -17.10 5.07
CA TYR A 52 -3.04 -16.23 5.65
C TYR A 52 -3.55 -14.79 5.79
N ILE A 53 -3.94 -14.15 4.68
CA ILE A 53 -4.40 -12.76 4.75
C ILE A 53 -5.71 -12.61 5.52
N PHE A 54 -6.62 -13.57 5.40
CA PHE A 54 -7.89 -13.53 6.11
C PHE A 54 -7.69 -13.65 7.63
N SER A 55 -6.75 -14.47 8.11
CA SER A 55 -6.45 -14.57 9.53
C SER A 55 -5.90 -13.26 10.09
N TYR A 56 -5.04 -12.59 9.33
CA TYR A 56 -4.51 -11.27 9.72
C TYR A 56 -5.58 -10.18 9.68
N LEU A 57 -6.44 -10.16 8.67
CA LEU A 57 -7.53 -9.18 8.61
C LEU A 57 -8.55 -9.39 9.74
N ASN A 58 -8.86 -10.63 10.12
CA ASN A 58 -9.66 -10.92 11.30
C ASN A 58 -8.97 -10.38 12.57
N LEU A 59 -7.68 -10.68 12.76
CA LEU A 59 -6.92 -10.14 13.88
C LEU A 59 -7.01 -8.62 13.95
N PHE A 60 -6.76 -7.93 12.82
CA PHE A 60 -6.78 -6.48 12.76
C PHE A 60 -8.16 -5.91 13.11
N LYS A 61 -9.22 -6.53 12.60
CA LYS A 61 -10.60 -6.19 12.94
C LYS A 61 -10.87 -6.36 14.42
N ASP A 62 -10.54 -7.52 15.01
CA ASP A 62 -10.80 -7.86 16.39
C ASP A 62 -10.12 -6.93 17.39
N ILE A 63 -8.94 -6.39 17.03
CA ILE A 63 -8.22 -5.41 17.86
C ILE A 63 -8.54 -3.96 17.52
N GLY A 64 -9.48 -3.69 16.60
CA GLY A 64 -9.99 -2.36 16.31
C GLY A 64 -9.21 -1.56 15.24
N ILE A 65 -8.34 -2.20 14.47
CA ILE A 65 -7.68 -1.54 13.33
C ILE A 65 -8.68 -1.41 12.18
N LYS A 66 -8.89 -0.18 11.75
CA LYS A 66 -9.86 0.13 10.69
C LYS A 66 -9.22 0.33 9.30
N LYS A 67 -7.93 0.67 9.24
CA LYS A 67 -7.24 1.02 7.99
C LYS A 67 -6.03 0.12 7.73
N VAL A 68 -6.03 -0.55 6.57
CA VAL A 68 -4.95 -1.45 6.17
C VAL A 68 -4.50 -1.16 4.74
N PHE A 69 -3.21 -0.92 4.56
CA PHE A 69 -2.56 -0.81 3.25
C PHE A 69 -2.02 -2.18 2.85
N ILE A 70 -2.52 -2.73 1.75
CA ILE A 70 -2.14 -4.07 1.31
C ILE A 70 -1.32 -3.97 0.02
N HIS A 71 -0.03 -4.32 0.10
CA HIS A 71 0.71 -4.57 -1.13
C HIS A 71 0.17 -5.85 -1.76
N CYS A 72 -0.47 -5.71 -2.92
CA CYS A 72 -1.23 -6.78 -3.59
C CYS A 72 -0.33 -7.87 -4.17
N ARG A 73 0.65 -8.31 -3.40
CA ARG A 73 1.66 -9.32 -3.73
C ARG A 73 2.11 -10.03 -2.46
N ASN A 74 2.35 -11.33 -2.55
CA ASN A 74 2.99 -12.05 -1.46
C ASN A 74 4.42 -11.54 -1.23
N GLY A 75 4.94 -11.74 -0.04
CA GLY A 75 6.34 -11.53 0.26
C GLY A 75 7.08 -12.86 0.37
N VAL A 76 8.30 -12.92 -0.13
CA VAL A 76 9.12 -14.13 -0.05
C VAL A 76 10.33 -13.83 0.82
N LEU A 77 10.49 -14.60 1.91
CA LEU A 77 11.67 -14.54 2.76
C LEU A 77 12.91 -15.02 1.98
N ASN A 78 14.08 -14.52 2.36
CA ASN A 78 15.36 -14.84 1.75
C ASN A 78 15.48 -14.49 0.25
N LEU A 79 14.51 -13.78 -0.28
CA LEU A 79 14.57 -13.20 -1.61
C LEU A 79 14.94 -11.72 -1.49
N ASP A 80 15.83 -11.22 -2.34
CA ASP A 80 16.24 -9.82 -2.28
C ASP A 80 15.07 -8.86 -2.50
N THR A 81 15.22 -7.62 -2.03
CA THR A 81 14.19 -6.62 -2.05
C THR A 81 13.74 -6.25 -3.47
N LYS A 82 14.65 -6.29 -4.45
CA LYS A 82 14.36 -5.96 -5.84
C LYS A 82 13.48 -7.05 -6.46
N LYS A 83 13.83 -8.31 -6.29
CA LYS A 83 13.04 -9.46 -6.75
C LYS A 83 11.67 -9.50 -6.06
N ASN A 84 11.58 -9.24 -4.76
CA ASN A 84 10.31 -9.14 -4.02
C ASN A 84 9.36 -8.04 -4.51
N ARG A 85 9.80 -7.19 -5.46
CA ARG A 85 8.94 -6.18 -6.11
C ARG A 85 8.29 -6.68 -7.39
N THR A 86 8.75 -7.81 -7.91
CA THR A 86 8.29 -8.41 -9.17
C THR A 86 7.80 -9.85 -9.01
N ILE A 87 8.30 -10.56 -8.00
CA ILE A 87 7.98 -11.97 -7.73
C ILE A 87 7.47 -12.11 -6.28
N PRO A 88 6.41 -12.87 -6.01
CA PRO A 88 5.38 -13.39 -6.94
C PRO A 88 4.64 -12.28 -7.69
N GLN A 89 3.82 -12.65 -8.65
CA GLN A 89 3.02 -11.68 -9.41
C GLN A 89 2.02 -10.96 -8.52
N ILE A 90 1.58 -9.79 -8.97
CA ILE A 90 0.56 -9.03 -8.29
C ILE A 90 -0.79 -9.75 -8.39
N ASN A 91 -1.55 -9.75 -7.30
CA ASN A 91 -2.85 -10.40 -7.23
C ASN A 91 -3.90 -9.43 -6.71
N TYR A 92 -4.50 -8.67 -7.62
CA TYR A 92 -5.59 -7.77 -7.29
C TYR A 92 -6.91 -8.50 -7.01
N GLU A 93 -7.11 -9.70 -7.56
CA GLU A 93 -8.33 -10.46 -7.34
C GLU A 93 -8.46 -10.87 -5.88
N LEU A 94 -7.38 -11.37 -5.26
CA LEU A 94 -7.37 -11.67 -3.84
C LEU A 94 -7.59 -10.42 -2.98
N PHE A 95 -7.03 -9.26 -3.39
CA PHE A 95 -7.31 -8.00 -2.70
C PHE A 95 -8.81 -7.65 -2.76
N LEU A 96 -9.46 -7.83 -3.91
CA LEU A 96 -10.91 -7.58 -4.06
C LEU A 96 -11.74 -8.55 -3.23
N GLU A 97 -11.33 -9.81 -3.12
CA GLU A 97 -11.95 -10.78 -2.21
C GLU A 97 -11.85 -10.30 -0.75
N CYS A 98 -10.67 -9.81 -0.34
CA CYS A 98 -10.49 -9.22 0.99
C CYS A 98 -11.46 -8.03 1.21
N SER A 99 -11.55 -7.12 0.26
CA SER A 99 -12.42 -5.95 0.35
C SER A 99 -13.91 -6.31 0.46
N LYS A 100 -14.33 -7.36 -0.23
CA LYS A 100 -15.70 -7.88 -0.13
C LYS A 100 -15.97 -8.58 1.20
N LYS A 101 -14.98 -9.30 1.72
CA LYS A 101 -15.12 -10.06 2.97
C LYS A 101 -15.06 -9.18 4.23
N PHE A 102 -14.35 -8.05 4.16
CA PHE A 102 -14.14 -7.12 5.27
C PHE A 102 -14.62 -5.70 4.92
N PRO A 103 -15.93 -5.52 4.63
CA PRO A 103 -16.48 -4.23 4.18
C PRO A 103 -16.42 -3.13 5.25
N GLU A 104 -16.29 -3.51 6.52
CA GLU A 104 -16.15 -2.60 7.66
C GLU A 104 -14.72 -2.01 7.81
N MET A 105 -13.75 -2.53 7.07
CA MET A 105 -12.37 -2.08 7.08
C MET A 105 -12.05 -1.25 5.85
N GLU A 106 -11.29 -0.19 6.02
CA GLU A 106 -10.73 0.57 4.91
C GLU A 106 -9.48 -0.14 4.37
N LEU A 107 -9.64 -1.00 3.37
CA LEU A 107 -8.53 -1.67 2.70
C LEU A 107 -8.06 -0.83 1.51
N ILE A 108 -6.77 -0.51 1.47
CA ILE A 108 -6.17 0.35 0.46
C ILE A 108 -5.12 -0.46 -0.31
N PRO A 109 -5.31 -0.68 -1.62
CA PRO A 109 -4.36 -1.42 -2.43
C PRO A 109 -3.09 -0.62 -2.68
N ASN A 110 -1.98 -1.33 -2.76
CA ASN A 110 -0.67 -0.83 -3.14
C ASN A 110 0.02 -1.82 -4.08
N GLY A 111 0.79 -1.32 -5.01
CA GLY A 111 1.61 -2.09 -5.95
C GLY A 111 1.19 -1.89 -7.39
N GLU A 112 2.16 -1.60 -8.25
CA GLU A 112 2.04 -1.50 -9.72
C GLU A 112 0.92 -0.59 -10.28
N VAL A 113 0.47 0.40 -9.53
CA VAL A 113 -0.37 1.48 -10.07
C VAL A 113 0.56 2.46 -10.78
N ASN A 114 0.84 2.17 -12.05
CA ASN A 114 1.85 2.88 -12.85
C ASN A 114 1.24 3.69 -14.00
N ASP A 115 -0.05 3.49 -14.28
CA ASP A 115 -0.76 4.08 -15.41
C ASP A 115 -2.24 4.32 -15.09
N LEU A 116 -2.90 5.06 -15.97
CA LEU A 116 -4.32 5.38 -15.86
C LEU A 116 -5.22 4.16 -16.04
N GLU A 117 -4.81 3.17 -16.82
CA GLU A 117 -5.59 1.97 -17.08
C GLU A 117 -5.76 1.16 -15.79
N THR A 118 -4.65 0.90 -15.09
CA THR A 118 -4.68 0.23 -13.78
C THR A 118 -5.53 1.01 -12.77
N PHE A 119 -5.36 2.34 -12.73
CA PHE A 119 -6.15 3.21 -11.88
C PHE A 119 -7.65 3.08 -12.19
N ASN A 120 -8.04 3.15 -13.44
CA ASN A 120 -9.43 3.08 -13.87
C ASN A 120 -10.06 1.71 -13.64
N SER A 121 -9.27 0.63 -13.75
CA SER A 121 -9.71 -0.73 -13.43
C SER A 121 -10.11 -0.86 -11.95
N PHE A 122 -9.44 -0.17 -11.04
CA PHE A 122 -9.85 -0.13 -9.63
C PHE A 122 -11.09 0.73 -9.41
N LYS A 123 -11.16 1.90 -10.05
CA LYS A 123 -12.30 2.79 -9.95
C LYS A 123 -13.61 2.13 -10.41
N SER A 124 -13.55 1.34 -11.50
CA SER A 124 -14.71 0.56 -11.98
C SER A 124 -15.16 -0.53 -10.99
N LYS A 125 -14.29 -0.93 -10.06
CA LYS A 125 -14.57 -1.89 -8.97
C LYS A 125 -14.90 -1.21 -7.63
N ASN A 126 -15.25 0.10 -7.65
CA ASN A 126 -15.54 0.94 -6.48
C ASN A 126 -14.39 1.10 -5.48
N ILE A 127 -13.16 0.91 -5.91
CA ILE A 127 -11.98 1.20 -5.10
C ILE A 127 -11.52 2.62 -5.42
N ASN A 128 -11.68 3.52 -4.46
CA ASN A 128 -11.44 4.96 -4.64
C ASN A 128 -10.17 5.48 -3.94
N LYS A 129 -9.47 4.61 -3.21
CA LYS A 129 -8.24 4.94 -2.49
C LYS A 129 -7.12 3.98 -2.87
N TYR A 130 -5.93 4.53 -3.13
CA TYR A 130 -4.77 3.77 -3.56
C TYR A 130 -3.52 4.32 -2.88
N MET A 131 -2.56 3.45 -2.59
CA MET A 131 -1.24 3.86 -2.18
C MET A 131 -0.28 3.75 -3.37
N ILE A 132 0.19 4.89 -3.85
CA ILE A 132 1.14 4.98 -4.96
C ILE A 132 2.51 5.38 -4.38
N GLY A 133 3.55 4.68 -4.76
CA GLY A 133 4.91 4.96 -4.26
C GLY A 133 5.87 5.28 -5.40
N ARG A 134 6.46 4.26 -6.00
CA ARG A 134 7.54 4.40 -6.99
C ARG A 134 7.18 5.23 -8.21
N GLN A 135 5.94 5.15 -8.69
CA GLN A 135 5.50 5.93 -9.84
C GLN A 135 5.47 7.42 -9.51
N PHE A 136 5.02 7.80 -8.33
CA PHE A 136 5.09 9.18 -7.87
C PHE A 136 6.55 9.68 -7.75
N ALA A 137 7.45 8.84 -7.24
CA ALA A 137 8.88 9.19 -7.15
C ALA A 137 9.56 9.37 -8.52
N LYS A 138 9.04 8.72 -9.58
CA LYS A 138 9.53 8.87 -10.96
C LYS A 138 8.90 10.05 -11.69
N ASP A 139 7.65 10.32 -11.42
CA ASP A 139 6.83 11.36 -12.08
C ASP A 139 5.95 12.02 -11.01
N ALA A 140 6.40 13.14 -10.47
CA ALA A 140 5.67 13.89 -9.46
C ALA A 140 4.30 14.40 -9.98
N LEU A 141 4.17 14.60 -11.29
CA LEU A 141 2.93 15.01 -11.94
C LEU A 141 1.94 13.85 -12.13
N PHE A 142 2.35 12.62 -11.82
CA PHE A 142 1.49 11.45 -12.00
C PHE A 142 0.18 11.55 -11.19
N LEU A 143 0.25 12.07 -9.96
CA LEU A 143 -0.95 12.28 -9.15
C LEU A 143 -1.89 13.34 -9.73
N GLU A 144 -1.32 14.40 -10.31
CA GLU A 144 -2.11 15.41 -11.01
C GLU A 144 -2.78 14.82 -12.26
N LYS A 145 -2.07 14.01 -13.04
CA LYS A 145 -2.65 13.28 -14.18
C LYS A 145 -3.83 12.39 -13.75
N LEU A 146 -3.72 11.72 -12.58
CA LEU A 146 -4.81 10.91 -12.03
C LEU A 146 -6.02 11.74 -11.57
N LYS A 147 -5.79 12.93 -11.03
CA LYS A 147 -6.87 13.85 -10.63
C LYS A 147 -7.55 14.50 -11.83
N LEU A 148 -6.76 14.82 -12.84
CA LEU A 148 -7.14 15.63 -14.00
C LEU A 148 -7.66 14.81 -15.20
N GLU A 149 -8.10 13.59 -14.99
CA GLU A 149 -8.78 12.78 -16.01
C GLU A 149 -9.93 13.53 -16.74
N LYS A 150 -10.25 14.75 -16.28
CA LYS A 150 -11.25 15.66 -16.86
C LYS A 150 -10.67 16.82 -17.67
N ILE A 151 -9.36 17.01 -17.70
CA ILE A 151 -8.76 18.19 -18.38
C ILE A 151 -7.90 17.71 -19.53
N ASN A 152 -8.41 17.91 -20.74
CA ASN A 152 -7.73 17.59 -22.01
C ASN A 152 -6.55 18.54 -22.35
N ASP A 153 -6.13 19.40 -21.44
CA ASP A 153 -5.08 20.39 -21.72
C ASP A 153 -3.81 20.14 -20.87
N LYS A 154 -2.83 19.49 -21.49
CA LYS A 154 -1.50 19.28 -20.90
C LYS A 154 -0.75 20.58 -20.60
N THR A 155 -1.09 21.68 -21.27
CA THR A 155 -0.41 22.97 -21.13
C THR A 155 -0.78 23.66 -19.82
N SER A 156 -2.04 23.57 -19.42
CA SER A 156 -2.50 24.14 -18.15
C SER A 156 -1.86 23.44 -16.93
N LEU A 157 -1.69 22.14 -17.00
CA LEU A 157 -1.03 21.32 -15.98
C LEU A 157 0.43 21.73 -15.72
N VAL A 158 1.17 21.97 -16.78
CA VAL A 158 2.58 22.40 -16.69
C VAL A 158 2.66 23.81 -16.11
N LEU A 159 1.79 24.72 -16.54
CA LEU A 159 1.75 26.09 -16.05
C LEU A 159 1.38 26.19 -14.57
N ASP A 160 0.41 25.41 -14.11
CA ASP A 160 0.00 25.39 -12.70
C ASP A 160 1.10 24.78 -11.82
N SER A 161 1.74 23.71 -12.27
CA SER A 161 2.90 23.12 -11.59
C SER A 161 4.10 24.07 -11.50
N ILE A 162 4.35 24.87 -12.54
CA ILE A 162 5.41 25.91 -12.54
C ILE A 162 5.07 27.01 -11.55
N LYS A 163 3.83 27.47 -11.48
CA LYS A 163 3.38 28.49 -10.52
C LYS A 163 3.51 27.99 -9.07
N GLU A 164 3.19 26.73 -8.80
CA GLU A 164 3.40 26.13 -7.47
C GLU A 164 4.89 26.06 -7.12
N LEU A 165 5.74 25.64 -8.05
CA LEU A 165 7.20 25.60 -7.84
C LEU A 165 7.78 26.99 -7.60
N ASP A 166 7.29 28.02 -8.26
CA ASP A 166 7.71 29.40 -8.00
C ASP A 166 7.27 29.90 -6.61
N ASN A 167 6.11 29.46 -6.11
CA ASN A 167 5.70 29.74 -4.73
C ASN A 167 6.60 29.05 -3.69
N TYR A 168 7.16 27.87 -3.99
CA TYR A 168 8.14 27.19 -3.12
C TYR A 168 9.53 27.82 -3.11
N LYS A 169 9.94 28.52 -4.18
CA LYS A 169 11.22 29.24 -4.22
C LYS A 169 11.31 30.42 -3.23
N TYR A 170 10.19 30.90 -2.73
CA TYR A 170 10.13 31.97 -1.74
C TYR A 170 10.13 31.48 -0.29
N LEU A 171 10.11 30.17 -0.04
CA LEU A 171 10.41 29.62 1.27
C LEU A 171 11.94 29.58 1.43
N ASN A 172 12.51 30.72 1.79
CA ASN A 172 13.92 30.84 2.15
C ASN A 172 14.27 29.82 3.24
N ILE A 173 15.10 28.86 2.88
CA ILE A 173 15.87 28.09 3.85
C ILE A 173 17.03 29.02 4.28
N ASN A 174 16.84 29.74 5.36
CA ASN A 174 17.93 30.30 6.15
C ASN A 174 18.41 29.28 7.15
#